data_d1abf54caadbb9ce8bff8e60e65e4010
#
_entry.id   d1abf54caadbb9ce8bff8e60e65e4010
#
_cell.length_a   1.000
_cell.length_b   1.000
_cell.length_c   1.000
_cell.angle_alpha   90.00
_cell.angle_beta   90.00
_cell.angle_gamma   90.00
#
_symmetry.space_group_name_H-M   'P 1'
#
loop_
_entity.id
_entity.type
_entity.pdbx_description
1 polymer ?
#
loop_
_entity_poly.entity_id
_entity_poly.type
_entity_poly.pdbx_seq_one_letter_code
_entity_poly.pdbx_strand_id
1 'polypeptide(L)'
;MKAAQIAAPWGNAGNLISQLCDQKEIGHAYLLVGPANSAKTDAAMLLANAAVSRLDQIGPSDLGPPHPDIHRLEPQSATGYLVGQIREMLDDVQLSPICSPFKVYMMAEAQLLTSSSANALLKSLEEPPADTVFILLATSADAVLPTIVSRCQTIRFPARSQEQTVADLCASTGQTEQRCRAALAFCADTQQATQYLGDETKWALRDMALKTLAGLASRDDVWAMSRAAALVDAATASTQSLQDAQEAEYDQAQAILSATALKEVKDRHKRALTAATRSGIMAALRAQRALLRDALLMQNNPAATPACIDFADAVTTFSRLSQEALLSCIETIGRAMRRVEKNTLPRLAVEGMLLELKETLTCRP
;
A
#
# COMPACT_ATOMS: atom_id res chain seq x y z
N MET A 1 -21.30 5.18 -19.88
CA MET A 1 -22.18 5.24 -18.68
C MET A 1 -21.57 4.63 -17.42
N LYS A 2 -20.94 3.45 -17.47
CA LYS A 2 -20.32 2.85 -16.27
C LYS A 2 -19.12 3.62 -15.72
N ALA A 3 -18.24 4.14 -16.57
CA ALA A 3 -17.08 4.92 -16.15
C ALA A 3 -17.51 6.17 -15.37
N ALA A 4 -18.52 6.88 -15.82
CA ALA A 4 -19.05 8.07 -15.18
C ALA A 4 -19.61 7.77 -13.77
N GLN A 5 -20.27 6.63 -13.56
CA GLN A 5 -20.78 6.23 -12.26
C GLN A 5 -19.66 5.90 -11.26
N ILE A 6 -18.60 5.22 -11.73
CA ILE A 6 -17.43 4.88 -10.91
C ILE A 6 -16.60 6.13 -10.58
N ALA A 7 -16.43 7.02 -11.54
CA ALA A 7 -15.59 8.20 -11.40
C ALA A 7 -16.30 9.41 -10.74
N ALA A 8 -17.61 9.39 -10.59
CA ALA A 8 -18.40 10.49 -10.03
C ALA A 8 -17.89 11.02 -8.67
N PRO A 9 -17.46 10.17 -7.72
CA PRO A 9 -16.94 10.63 -6.43
C PRO A 9 -15.60 11.39 -6.52
N TRP A 10 -14.92 11.39 -7.67
CA TRP A 10 -13.57 11.95 -7.83
C TRP A 10 -13.55 13.38 -8.36
N GLY A 11 -14.72 14.03 -8.47
CA GLY A 11 -14.87 15.42 -8.91
C GLY A 11 -14.34 15.66 -10.34
N ASN A 12 -13.66 16.78 -10.55
CA ASN A 12 -13.15 17.14 -11.88
C ASN A 12 -12.18 16.10 -12.48
N ALA A 13 -11.36 15.47 -11.66
CA ALA A 13 -10.47 14.39 -12.12
C ALA A 13 -11.29 13.18 -12.60
N GLY A 14 -12.36 12.85 -11.88
CA GLY A 14 -13.28 11.77 -12.27
C GLY A 14 -13.99 12.07 -13.59
N ASN A 15 -14.46 13.29 -13.80
CA ASN A 15 -15.08 13.70 -15.06
C ASN A 15 -14.11 13.54 -16.23
N LEU A 16 -12.84 13.92 -16.05
CA LEU A 16 -11.83 13.77 -17.10
C LEU A 16 -11.55 12.28 -17.40
N ILE A 17 -11.36 11.46 -16.37
CA ILE A 17 -11.16 10.01 -16.54
C ILE A 17 -12.36 9.38 -17.23
N SER A 18 -13.60 9.74 -16.84
CA SER A 18 -14.81 9.25 -17.50
C SER A 18 -14.85 9.59 -18.98
N GLN A 19 -14.52 10.85 -19.33
CA GLN A 19 -14.48 11.28 -20.73
C GLN A 19 -13.44 10.49 -21.54
N LEU A 20 -12.23 10.28 -21.01
CA LEU A 20 -11.19 9.48 -21.66
C LEU A 20 -11.65 8.03 -21.90
N CYS A 21 -12.33 7.44 -20.90
CA CYS A 21 -12.86 6.09 -21.02
C CYS A 21 -14.00 5.96 -22.05
N ASP A 22 -14.90 6.95 -22.08
CA ASP A 22 -16.09 6.95 -22.97
C ASP A 22 -15.73 7.26 -24.42
N GLN A 23 -14.79 8.16 -24.65
CA GLN A 23 -14.35 8.55 -26.00
C GLN A 23 -13.42 7.54 -26.64
N LYS A 24 -12.89 6.58 -25.88
CA LYS A 24 -11.84 5.62 -26.30
C LYS A 24 -10.59 6.29 -26.89
N GLU A 25 -10.40 7.57 -26.62
CA GLU A 25 -9.21 8.34 -26.99
C GLU A 25 -8.20 8.31 -25.84
N ILE A 26 -7.71 7.10 -25.55
CA ILE A 26 -6.74 6.91 -24.47
C ILE A 26 -5.36 7.28 -25.03
N GLY A 27 -4.75 8.32 -24.44
CA GLY A 27 -3.38 8.71 -24.75
C GLY A 27 -2.35 7.67 -24.24
N HIS A 28 -1.12 7.84 -24.63
CA HIS A 28 -0.04 6.87 -24.36
C HIS A 28 0.60 7.01 -22.95
N ALA A 29 0.51 8.18 -22.28
CA ALA A 29 1.16 8.38 -20.98
C ALA A 29 0.38 9.32 -20.06
N TYR A 30 0.09 8.84 -18.87
CA TYR A 30 -0.61 9.59 -17.81
C TYR A 30 0.23 9.65 -16.54
N LEU A 31 0.19 10.80 -15.86
CA LEU A 31 0.74 10.96 -14.52
C LEU A 31 -0.42 11.37 -13.57
N LEU A 32 -0.86 10.43 -12.76
CA LEU A 32 -1.91 10.66 -11.77
C LEU A 32 -1.27 11.08 -10.44
N VAL A 33 -1.51 12.31 -10.02
CA VAL A 33 -0.88 12.88 -8.81
C VAL A 33 -1.90 13.17 -7.73
N GLY A 34 -1.54 12.86 -6.51
CA GLY A 34 -2.36 13.12 -5.33
C GLY A 34 -1.85 12.38 -4.10
N PRO A 35 -2.28 12.74 -2.89
CA PRO A 35 -1.89 12.07 -1.66
C PRO A 35 -2.30 10.59 -1.66
N ALA A 36 -1.78 9.81 -0.70
CA ALA A 36 -2.07 8.38 -0.59
C ALA A 36 -3.57 8.06 -0.46
N ASN A 37 -4.32 8.93 0.22
CA ASN A 37 -5.77 8.81 0.39
C ASN A 37 -6.61 9.40 -0.75
N SER A 38 -6.02 9.72 -1.91
CA SER A 38 -6.75 10.16 -3.09
C SER A 38 -7.25 8.97 -3.92
N ALA A 39 -8.17 9.23 -4.84
CA ALA A 39 -8.71 8.21 -5.75
C ALA A 39 -7.79 7.84 -6.93
N LYS A 40 -6.52 8.28 -6.93
CA LYS A 40 -5.63 8.11 -8.09
C LYS A 40 -5.40 6.65 -8.49
N THR A 41 -5.31 5.73 -7.51
CA THR A 41 -5.11 4.31 -7.79
C THR A 41 -6.36 3.68 -8.41
N ASP A 42 -7.54 4.02 -7.89
CA ASP A 42 -8.82 3.56 -8.44
C ASP A 42 -9.01 4.09 -9.87
N ALA A 43 -8.67 5.37 -10.08
CA ALA A 43 -8.73 6.01 -11.39
C ALA A 43 -7.75 5.40 -12.39
N ALA A 44 -6.53 5.04 -11.95
CA ALA A 44 -5.55 4.33 -12.77
C ALA A 44 -6.09 2.96 -13.22
N MET A 45 -6.70 2.23 -12.30
CA MET A 45 -7.31 0.94 -12.62
C MET A 45 -8.51 1.07 -13.55
N LEU A 46 -9.36 2.09 -13.37
CA LEU A 46 -10.48 2.34 -14.27
C LEU A 46 -9.97 2.64 -15.68
N LEU A 47 -8.96 3.51 -15.80
CA LEU A 47 -8.34 3.86 -17.07
C LEU A 47 -7.66 2.64 -17.73
N ALA A 48 -6.94 1.83 -16.96
CA ALA A 48 -6.32 0.60 -17.43
C ALA A 48 -7.35 -0.41 -17.96
N ASN A 49 -8.46 -0.62 -17.22
CA ASN A 49 -9.53 -1.50 -17.68
C ASN A 49 -10.26 -0.95 -18.91
N ALA A 50 -10.35 0.38 -19.06
CA ALA A 50 -10.88 1.01 -20.26
C ALA A 50 -9.98 0.73 -21.47
N ALA A 51 -8.66 0.87 -21.31
CA ALA A 51 -7.68 0.60 -22.36
C ALA A 51 -7.76 -0.85 -22.88
N VAL A 52 -7.90 -1.83 -21.96
CA VAL A 52 -8.05 -3.25 -22.34
C VAL A 52 -9.49 -3.64 -22.70
N SER A 53 -10.38 -2.65 -22.91
CA SER A 53 -11.79 -2.86 -23.32
C SER A 53 -12.62 -3.70 -22.35
N ARG A 54 -12.36 -3.56 -21.03
CA ARG A 54 -12.93 -4.43 -19.99
C ARG A 54 -13.94 -3.74 -19.07
N LEU A 55 -14.36 -2.53 -19.40
CA LEU A 55 -15.26 -1.70 -18.56
C LEU A 55 -16.59 -2.38 -18.22
N ASP A 56 -17.08 -3.27 -19.10
CA ASP A 56 -18.34 -3.98 -18.87
C ASP A 56 -18.25 -5.11 -17.83
N GLN A 57 -17.04 -5.54 -17.50
CA GLN A 57 -16.76 -6.66 -16.60
C GLN A 57 -16.42 -6.21 -15.17
N ILE A 58 -16.25 -4.90 -14.93
CA ILE A 58 -15.88 -4.34 -13.64
C ILE A 58 -17.06 -3.66 -12.94
N GLY A 59 -17.08 -3.73 -11.61
CA GLY A 59 -18.04 -3.04 -10.75
C GLY A 59 -17.44 -1.79 -10.09
N PRO A 60 -18.26 -0.97 -9.42
CA PRO A 60 -17.80 0.23 -8.73
C PRO A 60 -16.78 -0.05 -7.61
N SER A 61 -16.88 -1.21 -6.99
CA SER A 61 -16.04 -1.63 -5.85
C SER A 61 -15.04 -2.74 -6.21
N ASP A 62 -15.18 -3.32 -7.39
CA ASP A 62 -14.34 -4.42 -7.87
C ASP A 62 -13.83 -4.09 -9.27
N LEU A 63 -12.55 -3.76 -9.33
CA LEU A 63 -11.87 -3.45 -10.60
C LEU A 63 -11.45 -4.72 -11.36
N GLY A 64 -12.00 -5.85 -10.96
CA GLY A 64 -11.86 -7.13 -11.63
C GLY A 64 -10.55 -7.88 -11.31
N PRO A 65 -10.50 -9.18 -11.68
CA PRO A 65 -9.30 -10.00 -11.51
C PRO A 65 -8.13 -9.48 -12.37
N PRO A 66 -6.88 -9.89 -12.07
CA PRO A 66 -5.71 -9.53 -12.88
C PRO A 66 -5.95 -9.78 -14.37
N HIS A 67 -5.50 -8.86 -15.22
CA HIS A 67 -5.57 -8.97 -16.68
C HIS A 67 -4.16 -9.17 -17.25
N PRO A 68 -3.93 -10.08 -18.21
CA PRO A 68 -2.59 -10.36 -18.72
C PRO A 68 -1.91 -9.14 -19.35
N ASP A 69 -2.67 -8.23 -19.95
CA ASP A 69 -2.16 -7.01 -20.57
C ASP A 69 -2.17 -5.78 -19.63
N ILE A 70 -2.41 -5.97 -18.31
CA ILE A 70 -2.25 -4.91 -17.29
C ILE A 70 -1.11 -5.30 -16.37
N HIS A 71 0.03 -4.66 -16.55
CA HIS A 71 1.24 -4.86 -15.77
C HIS A 71 1.36 -3.83 -14.66
N ARG A 72 1.45 -4.27 -13.41
CA ARG A 72 1.69 -3.41 -12.26
C ARG A 72 3.14 -3.49 -11.84
N LEU A 73 3.81 -2.35 -11.76
CA LEU A 73 5.17 -2.23 -11.32
C LEU A 73 5.21 -1.48 -9.98
N GLU A 74 5.88 -2.10 -9.03
CA GLU A 74 6.18 -1.51 -7.72
C GLU A 74 7.70 -1.45 -7.54
N PRO A 75 8.24 -0.50 -6.76
CA PRO A 75 9.66 -0.43 -6.49
C PRO A 75 10.17 -1.73 -5.85
N GLN A 76 11.19 -2.35 -6.43
CA GLN A 76 11.77 -3.60 -5.90
C GLN A 76 12.82 -3.36 -4.80
N SER A 77 13.20 -2.10 -4.55
CA SER A 77 14.14 -1.77 -3.48
C SER A 77 13.61 -0.66 -2.59
N ALA A 78 14.15 -0.57 -1.37
CA ALA A 78 13.83 0.52 -0.44
C ALA A 78 14.24 1.91 -0.99
N THR A 79 15.13 1.96 -1.98
CA THR A 79 15.61 3.19 -2.63
C THR A 79 14.88 3.52 -3.92
N GLY A 80 13.96 2.65 -4.38
CA GLY A 80 13.13 2.88 -5.55
C GLY A 80 13.26 1.83 -6.64
N TYR A 81 12.96 2.24 -7.88
CA TYR A 81 12.99 1.38 -9.05
C TYR A 81 14.42 1.03 -9.48
N LEU A 82 14.72 -0.25 -9.61
CA LEU A 82 15.99 -0.72 -10.16
C LEU A 82 16.00 -0.51 -11.69
N VAL A 83 17.18 -0.14 -12.24
CA VAL A 83 17.32 0.04 -13.70
C VAL A 83 17.04 -1.26 -14.46
N GLY A 84 17.42 -2.41 -13.89
CA GLY A 84 17.11 -3.73 -14.44
C GLY A 84 15.62 -3.97 -14.59
N GLN A 85 14.83 -3.65 -13.53
CA GLN A 85 13.37 -3.75 -13.54
C GLN A 85 12.72 -2.92 -14.67
N ILE A 86 13.22 -1.69 -14.87
CA ILE A 86 12.70 -0.84 -15.95
C ILE A 86 13.10 -1.38 -17.32
N ARG A 87 14.31 -1.93 -17.47
CA ARG A 87 14.73 -2.56 -18.74
C ARG A 87 13.91 -3.80 -19.08
N GLU A 88 13.67 -4.69 -18.12
CA GLU A 88 12.79 -5.85 -18.30
C GLU A 88 11.38 -5.43 -18.76
N MET A 89 10.83 -4.39 -18.14
CA MET A 89 9.55 -3.81 -18.58
C MET A 89 9.64 -3.28 -20.02
N LEU A 90 10.70 -2.56 -20.36
CA LEU A 90 10.87 -1.98 -21.70
C LEU A 90 11.09 -3.05 -22.79
N ASP A 91 11.69 -4.16 -22.45
CA ASP A 91 11.81 -5.32 -23.36
C ASP A 91 10.41 -5.94 -23.60
N ASP A 92 9.57 -6.04 -22.55
CA ASP A 92 8.20 -6.51 -22.67
C ASP A 92 7.30 -5.53 -23.44
N VAL A 93 7.54 -4.22 -23.32
CA VAL A 93 6.83 -3.15 -24.08
C VAL A 93 6.94 -3.35 -25.61
N GLN A 94 8.03 -3.96 -26.11
CA GLN A 94 8.22 -4.22 -27.54
C GLN A 94 7.36 -5.40 -28.06
N LEU A 95 6.74 -6.15 -27.17
CA LEU A 95 5.88 -7.28 -27.53
C LEU A 95 4.42 -6.81 -27.65
N SER A 96 3.70 -7.34 -28.62
CA SER A 96 2.28 -7.05 -28.79
C SER A 96 1.45 -7.48 -27.58
N PRO A 97 0.29 -6.83 -27.32
CA PRO A 97 -0.67 -7.29 -26.33
C PRO A 97 -1.09 -8.74 -26.55
N ILE A 98 -1.44 -9.46 -25.46
CA ILE A 98 -1.80 -10.88 -25.52
C ILE A 98 -3.24 -11.06 -26.02
N CYS A 99 -4.19 -10.31 -25.50
CA CYS A 99 -5.62 -10.50 -25.79
C CYS A 99 -6.44 -9.20 -25.85
N SER A 100 -5.83 -8.03 -25.75
CA SER A 100 -6.52 -6.74 -25.73
C SER A 100 -5.94 -5.75 -26.75
N PRO A 101 -6.64 -4.63 -27.04
CA PRO A 101 -6.14 -3.60 -27.96
C PRO A 101 -4.88 -2.89 -27.49
N PHE A 102 -4.69 -2.79 -26.16
CA PHE A 102 -3.56 -2.10 -25.54
C PHE A 102 -2.93 -2.94 -24.44
N LYS A 103 -1.63 -2.75 -24.25
CA LYS A 103 -0.87 -3.20 -23.09
C LYS A 103 -0.67 -2.02 -22.15
N VAL A 104 -0.98 -2.18 -20.87
CA VAL A 104 -0.96 -1.10 -19.88
C VAL A 104 0.11 -1.36 -18.82
N TYR A 105 0.97 -0.38 -18.59
CA TYR A 105 1.98 -0.41 -17.53
C TYR A 105 1.65 0.62 -16.46
N MET A 106 1.24 0.13 -15.29
CA MET A 106 0.97 0.96 -14.12
C MET A 106 2.18 0.98 -13.20
N MET A 107 2.76 2.15 -12.98
CA MET A 107 3.92 2.33 -12.10
C MET A 107 3.50 3.05 -10.82
N ALA A 108 3.54 2.34 -9.69
CA ALA A 108 3.32 2.93 -8.39
C ALA A 108 4.52 3.80 -7.98
N GLU A 109 4.28 4.84 -7.18
CA GLU A 109 5.34 5.67 -6.59
C GLU A 109 6.40 6.17 -7.59
N ALA A 110 5.96 6.76 -8.71
CA ALA A 110 6.85 7.28 -9.76
C ALA A 110 7.89 8.30 -9.26
N GLN A 111 7.67 8.92 -8.09
CA GLN A 111 8.66 9.76 -7.42
C GLN A 111 9.91 8.97 -6.95
N LEU A 112 9.85 7.64 -6.90
CA LEU A 112 10.97 6.75 -6.58
C LEU A 112 11.75 6.28 -7.82
N LEU A 113 11.44 6.82 -9.00
CA LEU A 113 12.28 6.65 -10.18
C LEU A 113 13.60 7.39 -10.00
N THR A 114 14.71 6.66 -10.00
CA THR A 114 16.06 7.26 -10.01
C THR A 114 16.32 7.91 -11.37
N SER A 115 17.27 8.85 -11.44
CA SER A 115 17.65 9.49 -12.72
C SER A 115 18.02 8.47 -13.81
N SER A 116 18.69 7.38 -13.44
CA SER A 116 19.09 6.32 -14.37
C SER A 116 17.92 5.45 -14.85
N SER A 117 16.98 5.10 -13.96
CA SER A 117 15.76 4.36 -14.33
C SER A 117 14.78 5.23 -15.13
N ALA A 118 14.66 6.51 -14.77
CA ALA A 118 13.86 7.46 -15.52
C ALA A 118 14.38 7.68 -16.94
N ASN A 119 15.71 7.88 -17.11
CA ASN A 119 16.29 8.06 -18.43
C ASN A 119 16.06 6.86 -19.36
N ALA A 120 16.03 5.65 -18.83
CA ALA A 120 15.69 4.47 -19.63
C ALA A 120 14.22 4.54 -20.15
N LEU A 121 13.31 5.10 -19.36
CA LEU A 121 11.89 5.21 -19.70
C LEU A 121 11.58 6.34 -20.69
N LEU A 122 12.40 7.41 -20.73
CA LEU A 122 12.13 8.62 -21.53
C LEU A 122 11.86 8.33 -23.01
N LYS A 123 12.66 7.45 -23.63
CA LYS A 123 12.49 7.12 -25.05
C LYS A 123 11.11 6.53 -25.33
N SER A 124 10.62 5.63 -24.47
CA SER A 124 9.31 5.00 -24.64
C SER A 124 8.15 5.94 -24.29
N LEU A 125 8.39 7.00 -23.50
CA LEU A 125 7.42 8.05 -23.26
C LEU A 125 7.36 9.07 -24.41
N GLU A 126 8.48 9.29 -25.14
CA GLU A 126 8.54 10.18 -26.31
C GLU A 126 7.98 9.51 -27.56
N GLU A 127 8.37 8.25 -27.80
CA GLU A 127 7.99 7.46 -28.96
C GLU A 127 7.41 6.13 -28.50
N PRO A 128 6.18 6.13 -27.93
CA PRO A 128 5.57 4.93 -27.41
C PRO A 128 5.17 3.99 -28.56
N PRO A 129 5.25 2.67 -28.38
CA PRO A 129 4.57 1.72 -29.27
C PRO A 129 3.06 2.04 -29.35
N ALA A 130 2.47 1.83 -30.51
CA ALA A 130 1.10 2.27 -30.84
C ALA A 130 0.02 1.71 -29.90
N ASP A 131 0.27 0.53 -29.31
CA ASP A 131 -0.65 -0.25 -28.49
C ASP A 131 -0.22 -0.28 -27.00
N THR A 132 0.55 0.73 -26.55
CA THR A 132 1.05 0.80 -25.17
C THR A 132 0.55 2.04 -24.45
N VAL A 133 0.11 1.86 -23.18
CA VAL A 133 -0.30 2.94 -22.28
C VAL A 133 0.51 2.88 -20.99
N PHE A 134 1.14 3.99 -20.64
CA PHE A 134 1.83 4.17 -19.35
C PHE A 134 0.96 4.96 -18.38
N ILE A 135 0.77 4.45 -17.16
CA ILE A 135 0.05 5.14 -16.09
C ILE A 135 0.98 5.22 -14.88
N LEU A 136 1.49 6.41 -14.61
CA LEU A 136 2.40 6.68 -13.49
C LEU A 136 1.61 7.28 -12.33
N LEU A 137 1.86 6.79 -11.12
CA LEU A 137 1.23 7.27 -9.89
C LEU A 137 2.28 7.96 -9.02
N ALA A 138 1.98 9.17 -8.55
CA ALA A 138 2.87 9.93 -7.67
C ALA A 138 2.11 10.67 -6.56
N THR A 139 2.82 11.07 -5.52
CA THR A 139 2.25 11.89 -4.44
C THR A 139 2.06 13.34 -4.87
N SER A 140 2.97 13.89 -5.66
CA SER A 140 2.88 15.23 -6.28
C SER A 140 3.68 15.25 -7.58
N ALA A 141 3.39 16.19 -8.47
CA ALA A 141 4.16 16.38 -9.71
C ALA A 141 5.59 16.86 -9.42
N ASP A 142 5.78 17.67 -8.37
CA ASP A 142 7.08 18.22 -8.00
C ASP A 142 8.05 17.17 -7.45
N ALA A 143 7.52 16.03 -6.99
CA ALA A 143 8.33 14.91 -6.53
C ALA A 143 8.82 14.01 -7.68
N VAL A 144 8.31 14.19 -8.90
CA VAL A 144 8.68 13.43 -10.09
C VAL A 144 9.64 14.24 -10.95
N LEU A 145 10.57 13.58 -11.63
CA LEU A 145 11.53 14.25 -12.50
C LEU A 145 10.79 15.09 -13.59
N PRO A 146 11.15 16.36 -13.80
CA PRO A 146 10.49 17.22 -14.78
C PRO A 146 10.45 16.65 -16.20
N THR A 147 11.45 15.84 -16.56
CA THR A 147 11.54 15.16 -17.86
C THR A 147 10.44 14.12 -18.06
N ILE A 148 9.96 13.48 -17.00
CA ILE A 148 8.80 12.57 -17.03
C ILE A 148 7.50 13.38 -17.05
N VAL A 149 7.39 14.39 -16.18
CA VAL A 149 6.18 15.22 -16.07
C VAL A 149 5.82 15.87 -17.40
N SER A 150 6.83 16.38 -18.15
CA SER A 150 6.62 17.05 -19.44
C SER A 150 6.11 16.13 -20.55
N ARG A 151 6.21 14.81 -20.40
CA ARG A 151 5.81 13.79 -21.40
C ARG A 151 4.53 13.04 -21.02
N CYS A 152 3.96 13.34 -19.84
CA CYS A 152 2.75 12.70 -19.36
C CYS A 152 1.60 13.70 -19.26
N GLN A 153 0.40 13.27 -19.60
CA GLN A 153 -0.79 14.02 -19.26
C GLN A 153 -1.02 13.95 -17.75
N THR A 154 -0.83 15.07 -17.05
CA THR A 154 -0.94 15.12 -15.60
C THR A 154 -2.38 15.33 -15.16
N ILE A 155 -2.93 14.43 -14.34
CA ILE A 155 -4.25 14.51 -13.73
C ILE A 155 -4.09 14.60 -12.21
N ARG A 156 -4.64 15.65 -11.61
CA ARG A 156 -4.50 15.93 -10.17
C ARG A 156 -5.73 15.48 -9.41
N PHE A 157 -5.52 14.64 -8.41
CA PHE A 157 -6.54 14.16 -7.49
C PHE A 157 -6.42 14.91 -6.16
N PRO A 158 -7.48 15.56 -5.68
CA PRO A 158 -7.49 16.17 -4.37
C PRO A 158 -7.41 15.10 -3.27
N ALA A 159 -6.99 15.51 -2.07
CA ALA A 159 -7.16 14.69 -0.89
C ALA A 159 -8.65 14.46 -0.63
N ARG A 160 -9.06 13.24 -0.40
CA ARG A 160 -10.40 12.94 0.13
C ARG A 160 -10.46 13.34 1.60
N SER A 161 -11.61 13.84 2.06
CA SER A 161 -11.82 13.95 3.49
C SER A 161 -11.80 12.56 4.13
N GLN A 162 -11.39 12.49 5.40
CA GLN A 162 -11.37 11.23 6.12
C GLN A 162 -12.77 10.60 6.17
N GLU A 163 -13.81 11.43 6.34
CA GLU A 163 -15.20 10.99 6.37
C GLU A 163 -15.66 10.39 5.05
N GLN A 164 -15.34 11.03 3.93
CA GLN A 164 -15.64 10.48 2.60
C GLN A 164 -14.92 9.14 2.36
N THR A 165 -13.63 9.06 2.73
CA THR A 165 -12.85 7.83 2.57
C THR A 165 -13.43 6.69 3.42
N VAL A 166 -13.87 6.97 4.65
CA VAL A 166 -14.55 6.00 5.52
C VAL A 166 -15.87 5.56 4.91
N ALA A 167 -16.71 6.49 4.45
CA ALA A 167 -18.00 6.17 3.84
C ALA A 167 -17.85 5.28 2.58
N ASP A 168 -16.91 5.62 1.71
CA ASP A 168 -16.60 4.83 0.50
C ASP A 168 -16.13 3.40 0.87
N LEU A 169 -15.25 3.30 1.90
CA LEU A 169 -14.73 2.02 2.37
C LEU A 169 -15.84 1.16 3.01
N CYS A 170 -16.75 1.76 3.79
CA CYS A 170 -17.90 1.06 4.34
C CYS A 170 -18.84 0.55 3.24
N ALA A 171 -19.10 1.39 2.23
CA ALA A 171 -19.97 1.02 1.11
C ALA A 171 -19.38 -0.13 0.27
N SER A 172 -18.05 -0.15 0.08
CA SER A 172 -17.38 -1.18 -0.71
C SER A 172 -17.16 -2.49 0.02
N THR A 173 -16.97 -2.47 1.35
CA THR A 173 -16.62 -3.66 2.15
C THR A 173 -17.79 -4.23 2.97
N GLY A 174 -18.88 -3.46 3.14
CA GLY A 174 -19.98 -3.81 4.04
C GLY A 174 -19.62 -3.79 5.53
N GLN A 175 -18.45 -3.26 5.89
CA GLN A 175 -17.94 -3.22 7.26
C GLN A 175 -18.45 -2.00 8.02
N THR A 176 -18.40 -2.06 9.35
CA THR A 176 -18.83 -0.96 10.21
C THR A 176 -17.92 0.26 10.07
N GLU A 177 -18.46 1.46 10.28
CA GLU A 177 -17.70 2.71 10.25
C GLU A 177 -16.48 2.68 11.18
N GLN A 178 -16.64 2.13 12.38
CA GLN A 178 -15.57 2.00 13.36
C GLN A 178 -14.41 1.15 12.83
N ARG A 179 -14.71 0.01 12.20
CA ARG A 179 -13.73 -0.90 11.64
C ARG A 179 -13.02 -0.29 10.42
N CYS A 180 -13.77 0.40 9.55
CA CYS A 180 -13.22 1.14 8.43
C CYS A 180 -12.29 2.29 8.87
N ARG A 181 -12.70 3.07 9.87
CA ARG A 181 -11.93 4.15 10.46
C ARG A 181 -10.63 3.64 11.10
N ALA A 182 -10.70 2.54 11.84
CA ALA A 182 -9.54 1.88 12.41
C ALA A 182 -8.56 1.38 11.32
N ALA A 183 -9.07 0.73 10.26
CA ALA A 183 -8.23 0.25 9.15
C ALA A 183 -7.46 1.39 8.48
N LEU A 184 -8.11 2.51 8.18
CA LEU A 184 -7.49 3.69 7.58
C LEU A 184 -6.42 4.35 8.49
N ALA A 185 -6.48 4.13 9.79
CA ALA A 185 -5.49 4.70 10.71
C ALA A 185 -4.12 4.02 10.63
N PHE A 186 -4.06 2.74 10.22
CA PHE A 186 -2.82 1.97 10.17
C PHE A 186 -2.45 1.42 8.78
N CYS A 187 -3.36 1.41 7.82
CA CYS A 187 -3.04 1.06 6.45
C CYS A 187 -2.37 2.23 5.71
N ALA A 188 -1.60 1.92 4.67
CA ALA A 188 -0.92 2.93 3.88
C ALA A 188 -1.89 3.66 2.94
N ASP A 189 -2.88 2.92 2.43
CA ASP A 189 -3.88 3.39 1.49
C ASP A 189 -5.20 2.63 1.64
N THR A 190 -6.20 3.02 0.87
CA THR A 190 -7.55 2.43 0.86
C THR A 190 -7.55 0.99 0.36
N GLN A 191 -6.70 0.65 -0.60
CA GLN A 191 -6.59 -0.71 -1.13
C GLN A 191 -6.09 -1.68 -0.05
N GLN A 192 -5.05 -1.28 0.68
CA GLN A 192 -4.56 -2.05 1.81
C GLN A 192 -5.62 -2.16 2.91
N ALA A 193 -6.35 -1.08 3.20
CA ALA A 193 -7.44 -1.10 4.17
C ALA A 193 -8.54 -2.10 3.78
N THR A 194 -8.94 -2.15 2.51
CA THR A 194 -9.91 -3.12 1.98
C THR A 194 -9.42 -4.56 2.19
N GLN A 195 -8.15 -4.85 1.88
CA GLN A 195 -7.56 -6.18 2.10
C GLN A 195 -7.56 -6.58 3.58
N TYR A 196 -7.25 -5.65 4.48
CA TYR A 196 -7.27 -5.92 5.92
C TYR A 196 -8.67 -6.15 6.46
N LEU A 197 -9.65 -5.42 5.94
CA LEU A 197 -11.07 -5.59 6.34
C LEU A 197 -11.66 -6.93 5.88
N GLY A 198 -11.14 -7.50 4.81
CA GLY A 198 -11.53 -8.81 4.29
C GLY A 198 -10.74 -10.01 4.87
N ASP A 199 -9.73 -9.76 5.70
CA ASP A 199 -8.80 -10.80 6.19
C ASP A 199 -8.67 -10.76 7.73
N GLU A 200 -9.37 -11.67 8.39
CA GLU A 200 -9.38 -11.76 9.86
C GLU A 200 -8.00 -12.10 10.45
N THR A 201 -7.12 -12.78 9.71
CA THR A 201 -5.77 -13.09 10.21
C THR A 201 -4.91 -11.82 10.31
N LYS A 202 -5.02 -10.94 9.32
CA LYS A 202 -4.37 -9.62 9.35
C LYS A 202 -4.95 -8.73 10.43
N TRP A 203 -6.27 -8.79 10.64
CA TRP A 203 -6.93 -8.07 11.73
C TRP A 203 -6.45 -8.55 13.09
N ALA A 204 -6.35 -9.87 13.29
CA ALA A 204 -5.81 -10.47 14.51
C ALA A 204 -4.36 -10.04 14.81
N LEU A 205 -3.53 -9.87 13.77
CA LEU A 205 -2.16 -9.35 13.91
C LEU A 205 -2.15 -7.91 14.45
N ARG A 206 -3.03 -7.04 13.94
CA ARG A 206 -3.23 -5.69 14.46
C ARG A 206 -3.62 -5.73 15.94
N ASP A 207 -4.60 -6.53 16.31
CA ASP A 207 -5.07 -6.64 17.70
C ASP A 207 -3.98 -7.17 18.63
N MET A 208 -3.20 -8.12 18.17
CA MET A 208 -2.03 -8.62 18.90
C MET A 208 -1.02 -7.48 19.17
N ALA A 209 -0.75 -6.66 18.17
CA ALA A 209 0.17 -5.52 18.31
C ALA A 209 -0.35 -4.49 19.32
N LEU A 210 -1.64 -4.13 19.26
CA LEU A 210 -2.24 -3.18 20.19
C LEU A 210 -2.31 -3.72 21.62
N LYS A 211 -2.67 -4.99 21.82
CA LYS A 211 -2.64 -5.67 23.13
C LYS A 211 -1.22 -5.75 23.69
N THR A 212 -0.21 -5.94 22.84
CA THR A 212 1.20 -5.94 23.24
C THR A 212 1.60 -4.58 23.77
N LEU A 213 1.26 -3.49 23.06
CA LEU A 213 1.57 -2.14 23.49
C LEU A 213 0.84 -1.79 24.81
N ALA A 214 -0.47 -2.09 24.89
CA ALA A 214 -1.28 -1.80 26.07
C ALA A 214 -0.77 -2.51 27.35
N GLY A 215 -0.24 -3.73 27.21
CA GLY A 215 0.29 -4.50 28.34
C GLY A 215 1.75 -4.23 28.69
N LEU A 216 2.48 -3.45 27.89
CA LEU A 216 3.95 -3.39 27.93
C LEU A 216 4.51 -2.83 29.26
N ALA A 217 3.87 -1.78 29.79
CA ALA A 217 4.33 -1.12 31.02
C ALA A 217 4.25 -2.00 32.29
N SER A 218 3.38 -3.02 32.28
CA SER A 218 3.14 -3.91 33.43
C SER A 218 3.88 -5.25 33.38
N ARG A 219 4.70 -5.48 32.35
CA ARG A 219 5.38 -6.76 32.09
C ARG A 219 6.91 -6.63 32.11
N ASP A 220 7.61 -7.75 32.20
CA ASP A 220 9.07 -7.80 32.17
C ASP A 220 9.65 -7.79 30.74
N ASP A 221 10.98 -7.73 30.64
CA ASP A 221 11.67 -7.69 29.34
C ASP A 221 11.54 -9.01 28.58
N VAL A 222 11.51 -10.14 29.30
CA VAL A 222 11.35 -11.47 28.70
C VAL A 222 10.00 -11.57 27.99
N TRP A 223 8.94 -11.04 28.62
CA TRP A 223 7.63 -10.97 27.98
C TRP A 223 7.66 -10.07 26.73
N ALA A 224 8.31 -8.88 26.79
CA ALA A 224 8.42 -7.98 25.66
C ALA A 224 9.13 -8.65 24.47
N MET A 225 10.25 -9.35 24.71
CA MET A 225 10.98 -10.10 23.69
C MET A 225 10.13 -11.25 23.11
N SER A 226 9.42 -12.01 23.98
CA SER A 226 8.51 -13.07 23.55
C SER A 226 7.38 -12.52 22.67
N ARG A 227 6.83 -11.35 23.00
CA ARG A 227 5.78 -10.70 22.20
C ARG A 227 6.31 -10.19 20.87
N ALA A 228 7.55 -9.70 20.80
CA ALA A 228 8.19 -9.31 19.55
C ALA A 228 8.32 -10.51 18.59
N ALA A 229 8.79 -11.67 19.11
CA ALA A 229 8.85 -12.90 18.34
C ALA A 229 7.45 -13.30 17.83
N ALA A 230 6.46 -13.34 18.72
CA ALA A 230 5.08 -13.71 18.37
C ALA A 230 4.47 -12.78 17.30
N LEU A 231 4.76 -11.49 17.33
CA LEU A 231 4.30 -10.54 16.29
C LEU A 231 4.91 -10.85 14.91
N VAL A 232 6.19 -11.19 14.86
CA VAL A 232 6.87 -11.55 13.61
C VAL A 232 6.37 -12.88 13.07
N ASP A 233 6.17 -13.87 13.95
CA ASP A 233 5.63 -15.17 13.60
C ASP A 233 4.18 -15.05 13.08
N ALA A 234 3.34 -14.24 13.73
CA ALA A 234 1.98 -13.97 13.28
C ALA A 234 1.95 -13.24 11.93
N ALA A 235 2.87 -12.28 11.71
CA ALA A 235 2.99 -11.61 10.42
C ALA A 235 3.41 -12.58 9.31
N THR A 236 4.26 -13.56 9.62
CA THR A 236 4.64 -14.61 8.67
C THR A 236 3.46 -15.57 8.42
N ALA A 237 2.75 -15.98 9.47
CA ALA A 237 1.57 -16.83 9.33
C ALA A 237 0.43 -16.16 8.51
N SER A 238 0.31 -14.84 8.58
CA SER A 238 -0.68 -14.09 7.78
C SER A 238 -0.39 -14.12 6.26
N THR A 239 0.74 -14.65 5.82
CA THR A 239 1.08 -14.82 4.40
C THR A 239 0.80 -16.24 3.88
N GLN A 240 0.19 -17.11 4.68
CA GLN A 240 -0.03 -18.52 4.30
C GLN A 240 -0.85 -18.67 3.02
N SER A 241 -1.93 -17.90 2.86
CA SER A 241 -2.75 -17.94 1.65
C SER A 241 -1.98 -17.53 0.38
N LEU A 242 -1.04 -16.61 0.52
CA LEU A 242 -0.14 -16.23 -0.57
C LEU A 242 0.85 -17.36 -0.88
N GLN A 243 1.37 -18.02 0.15
CA GLN A 243 2.27 -19.16 -0.01
C GLN A 243 1.58 -20.31 -0.72
N ASP A 244 0.36 -20.67 -0.31
CA ASP A 244 -0.43 -21.74 -0.93
C ASP A 244 -0.72 -21.44 -2.41
N ALA A 245 -1.05 -20.18 -2.74
CA ALA A 245 -1.26 -19.76 -4.12
C ALA A 245 0.01 -19.84 -4.96
N GLN A 246 1.17 -19.49 -4.39
CA GLN A 246 2.48 -19.58 -5.04
C GLN A 246 2.94 -21.03 -5.24
N GLU A 247 2.64 -21.93 -4.31
CA GLU A 247 2.92 -23.35 -4.47
C GLU A 247 2.10 -23.92 -5.64
N ALA A 248 0.81 -23.59 -5.72
CA ALA A 248 -0.03 -24.01 -6.84
C ALA A 248 0.45 -23.45 -8.21
N GLU A 249 0.89 -22.19 -8.25
CA GLU A 249 1.50 -21.58 -9.44
C GLU A 249 2.80 -22.30 -9.83
N TYR A 250 3.64 -22.62 -8.86
CA TYR A 250 4.90 -23.30 -9.09
C TYR A 250 4.71 -24.72 -9.63
N ASP A 251 3.75 -25.49 -9.10
CA ASP A 251 3.42 -26.83 -9.57
C ASP A 251 2.93 -26.83 -11.03
N GLN A 252 2.11 -25.84 -11.40
CA GLN A 252 1.68 -25.66 -12.80
C GLN A 252 2.86 -25.26 -13.70
N ALA A 253 3.70 -24.34 -13.24
CA ALA A 253 4.88 -23.86 -13.97
C ALA A 253 5.91 -24.99 -14.19
N GLN A 254 6.04 -25.93 -13.26
CA GLN A 254 6.98 -27.04 -13.34
C GLN A 254 6.72 -27.96 -14.54
N ALA A 255 5.46 -28.06 -14.98
CA ALA A 255 5.08 -28.87 -16.14
C ALA A 255 5.47 -28.22 -17.49
N ILE A 256 5.77 -26.92 -17.51
CA ILE A 256 5.86 -26.13 -18.75
C ILE A 256 7.22 -25.43 -18.90
N LEU A 257 7.83 -24.99 -17.78
CA LEU A 257 9.00 -24.12 -17.78
C LEU A 257 10.34 -24.86 -17.68
N SER A 258 11.39 -24.25 -18.21
CA SER A 258 12.77 -24.72 -18.04
C SER A 258 13.27 -24.54 -16.59
N ALA A 259 14.31 -25.26 -16.20
CA ALA A 259 14.90 -25.19 -14.86
C ALA A 259 15.36 -23.76 -14.47
N THR A 260 15.84 -22.97 -15.42
CA THR A 260 16.25 -21.57 -15.20
C THR A 260 15.03 -20.70 -14.92
N ALA A 261 13.96 -20.80 -15.70
CA ALA A 261 12.73 -20.05 -15.52
C ALA A 261 12.03 -20.43 -14.19
N LEU A 262 12.04 -21.71 -13.81
CA LEU A 262 11.53 -22.17 -12.51
C LEU A 262 12.30 -21.56 -11.33
N LYS A 263 13.61 -21.39 -11.44
CA LYS A 263 14.42 -20.73 -10.43
C LYS A 263 14.01 -19.25 -10.29
N GLU A 264 13.76 -18.56 -11.39
CA GLU A 264 13.28 -17.17 -11.38
C GLU A 264 11.91 -17.04 -10.72
N VAL A 265 10.97 -17.95 -11.02
CA VAL A 265 9.67 -18.03 -10.35
C VAL A 265 9.84 -18.20 -8.85
N LYS A 266 10.67 -19.14 -8.42
CA LYS A 266 10.94 -19.38 -7.00
C LYS A 266 11.56 -18.18 -6.29
N ASP A 267 12.51 -17.50 -6.93
CA ASP A 267 13.13 -16.28 -6.39
C ASP A 267 12.14 -15.11 -6.32
N ARG A 268 11.23 -14.99 -7.30
CA ARG A 268 10.11 -14.04 -7.26
C ARG A 268 9.16 -14.32 -6.10
N HIS A 269 8.74 -15.56 -5.92
CA HIS A 269 7.87 -16.00 -4.82
C HIS A 269 8.48 -15.69 -3.46
N LYS A 270 9.76 -16.02 -3.25
CA LYS A 270 10.50 -15.72 -2.01
C LYS A 270 10.54 -14.23 -1.72
N ARG A 271 10.78 -13.39 -2.74
CA ARG A 271 10.76 -11.93 -2.58
C ARG A 271 9.37 -11.42 -2.20
N ALA A 272 8.32 -11.94 -2.84
CA ALA A 272 6.93 -11.55 -2.57
C ALA A 272 6.50 -11.94 -1.13
N LEU A 273 6.85 -13.13 -0.64
CA LEU A 273 6.58 -13.55 0.74
C LEU A 273 7.31 -12.66 1.75
N THR A 274 8.58 -12.34 1.49
CA THR A 274 9.36 -11.44 2.35
C THR A 274 8.73 -10.04 2.40
N ALA A 275 8.27 -9.52 1.26
CA ALA A 275 7.60 -8.23 1.17
C ALA A 275 6.26 -8.24 1.90
N ALA A 276 5.47 -9.30 1.75
CA ALA A 276 4.17 -9.46 2.43
C ALA A 276 4.33 -9.54 3.97
N THR A 277 5.29 -10.32 4.48
CA THR A 277 5.60 -10.38 5.91
C THR A 277 6.00 -9.00 6.45
N ARG A 278 6.87 -8.27 5.73
CA ARG A 278 7.25 -6.90 6.11
C ARG A 278 6.05 -5.96 6.13
N SER A 279 5.19 -6.04 5.12
CA SER A 279 3.97 -5.23 5.05
C SER A 279 3.07 -5.48 6.27
N GLY A 280 2.91 -6.73 6.71
CA GLY A 280 2.20 -7.09 7.92
C GLY A 280 2.80 -6.48 9.18
N ILE A 281 4.12 -6.58 9.35
CA ILE A 281 4.83 -5.96 10.48
C ILE A 281 4.68 -4.44 10.46
N MET A 282 4.84 -3.80 9.30
CA MET A 282 4.68 -2.35 9.15
C MET A 282 3.26 -1.89 9.52
N ALA A 283 2.23 -2.65 9.14
CA ALA A 283 0.86 -2.36 9.52
C ALA A 283 0.65 -2.50 11.03
N ALA A 284 1.22 -3.53 11.68
CA ALA A 284 1.19 -3.71 13.13
C ALA A 284 1.85 -2.53 13.86
N LEU A 285 3.01 -2.07 13.40
CA LEU A 285 3.70 -0.90 13.97
C LEU A 285 2.93 0.41 13.73
N ARG A 286 2.32 0.57 12.56
CA ARG A 286 1.45 1.73 12.27
C ARG A 286 0.21 1.72 13.18
N ALA A 287 -0.37 0.56 13.49
CA ALA A 287 -1.49 0.44 14.41
C ALA A 287 -1.10 0.90 15.83
N GLN A 288 0.07 0.46 16.34
CA GLN A 288 0.58 0.93 17.63
C GLN A 288 0.81 2.45 17.63
N ARG A 289 1.38 2.99 16.56
CA ARG A 289 1.57 4.44 16.41
C ARG A 289 0.25 5.20 16.34
N ALA A 290 -0.78 4.64 15.68
CA ALA A 290 -2.10 5.23 15.60
C ALA A 290 -2.76 5.32 16.97
N LEU A 291 -2.66 4.29 17.82
CA LEU A 291 -3.18 4.29 19.18
C LEU A 291 -2.53 5.38 20.05
N LEU A 292 -1.21 5.56 19.97
CA LEU A 292 -0.51 6.63 20.72
C LEU A 292 -0.88 8.02 20.17
N ARG A 293 -1.07 8.16 18.86
CA ARG A 293 -1.57 9.40 18.26
C ARG A 293 -2.99 9.72 18.73
N ASP A 294 -3.85 8.74 18.84
CA ASP A 294 -5.21 8.91 19.37
C ASP A 294 -5.16 9.36 20.85
N ALA A 295 -4.26 8.81 21.67
CA ALA A 295 -4.04 9.25 23.04
C ALA A 295 -3.59 10.71 23.10
N LEU A 296 -2.67 11.13 22.24
CA LEU A 296 -2.21 12.52 22.14
C LEU A 296 -3.33 13.45 21.64
N LEU A 297 -4.15 13.00 20.71
CA LEU A 297 -5.31 13.75 20.20
C LEU A 297 -6.32 14.00 21.32
N MET A 298 -6.62 12.99 22.16
CA MET A 298 -7.55 13.12 23.27
C MET A 298 -7.05 14.04 24.38
N GLN A 299 -5.76 14.16 24.59
CA GLN A 299 -5.19 15.16 25.51
C GLN A 299 -5.53 16.59 25.09
N ASN A 300 -5.44 16.87 23.78
CA ASN A 300 -5.63 18.21 23.23
C ASN A 300 -7.09 18.50 22.86
N ASN A 301 -7.87 17.48 22.55
CA ASN A 301 -9.27 17.59 22.20
C ASN A 301 -10.06 16.36 22.71
N PRO A 302 -10.61 16.43 23.94
CA PRO A 302 -11.35 15.31 24.53
C PRO A 302 -12.64 14.93 23.77
N ALA A 303 -13.14 15.80 22.89
CA ALA A 303 -14.31 15.53 22.05
C ALA A 303 -13.94 14.83 20.72
N ALA A 304 -12.65 14.66 20.42
CA ALA A 304 -12.23 13.96 19.21
C ALA A 304 -12.56 12.48 19.26
N THR A 305 -12.99 11.93 18.14
CA THR A 305 -13.25 10.48 18.01
C THR A 305 -11.94 9.77 17.66
N PRO A 306 -11.42 8.89 18.53
CA PRO A 306 -10.21 8.12 18.21
C PRO A 306 -10.48 7.13 17.08
N ALA A 307 -9.48 6.87 16.27
CA ALA A 307 -9.57 5.86 15.22
C ALA A 307 -9.56 4.42 15.81
N CYS A 308 -8.81 4.21 16.91
CA CYS A 308 -8.73 2.93 17.62
C CYS A 308 -9.78 2.84 18.73
N ILE A 309 -11.07 3.06 18.40
CA ILE A 309 -12.18 3.08 19.37
C ILE A 309 -12.38 1.73 20.07
N ASP A 310 -12.04 0.64 19.42
CA ASP A 310 -12.04 -0.73 19.97
C ASP A 310 -10.97 -0.94 21.06
N PHE A 311 -10.04 0.01 21.22
CA PHE A 311 -9.02 0.06 22.27
C PHE A 311 -9.13 1.34 23.11
N ALA A 312 -10.36 1.86 23.32
CA ALA A 312 -10.59 3.13 24.01
C ALA A 312 -9.99 3.17 25.43
N ASP A 313 -10.01 2.06 26.17
CA ASP A 313 -9.40 1.96 27.51
C ASP A 313 -7.87 2.16 27.44
N ALA A 314 -7.21 1.58 26.44
CA ALA A 314 -5.79 1.77 26.23
C ALA A 314 -5.48 3.22 25.81
N VAL A 315 -6.26 3.81 24.91
CA VAL A 315 -6.15 5.22 24.52
C VAL A 315 -6.27 6.13 25.75
N THR A 316 -7.28 5.89 26.60
CA THR A 316 -7.50 6.64 27.84
C THR A 316 -6.33 6.46 28.84
N THR A 317 -5.77 5.25 28.92
CA THR A 317 -4.62 4.98 29.80
C THR A 317 -3.39 5.74 29.31
N PHE A 318 -3.08 5.69 28.02
CA PHE A 318 -1.96 6.40 27.44
C PHE A 318 -2.14 7.93 27.44
N SER A 319 -3.38 8.43 27.35
CA SER A 319 -3.63 9.88 27.41
C SER A 319 -3.28 10.52 28.78
N ARG A 320 -2.99 9.71 29.80
CA ARG A 320 -2.51 10.17 31.11
C ARG A 320 -0.99 10.37 31.18
N LEU A 321 -0.26 9.90 30.16
CA LEU A 321 1.19 10.12 30.07
C LEU A 321 1.48 11.57 29.69
N SER A 322 2.71 12.03 29.92
CA SER A 322 3.11 13.36 29.44
C SER A 322 3.15 13.39 27.90
N GLN A 323 2.93 14.57 27.33
CA GLN A 323 3.01 14.76 25.87
C GLN A 323 4.39 14.38 25.34
N GLU A 324 5.44 14.68 26.07
CA GLU A 324 6.82 14.33 25.73
C GLU A 324 7.02 12.80 25.68
N ALA A 325 6.50 12.06 26.65
CA ALA A 325 6.55 10.60 26.64
C ALA A 325 5.81 10.00 25.46
N LEU A 326 4.61 10.49 25.12
CA LEU A 326 3.85 10.04 23.95
C LEU A 326 4.60 10.31 22.64
N LEU A 327 5.17 11.49 22.47
CA LEU A 327 5.96 11.84 21.29
C LEU A 327 7.21 10.98 21.18
N SER A 328 7.92 10.73 22.28
CA SER A 328 9.07 9.81 22.33
C SER A 328 8.68 8.39 21.92
N CYS A 329 7.56 7.87 22.41
CA CYS A 329 7.05 6.56 22.00
C CYS A 329 6.71 6.50 20.49
N ILE A 330 6.03 7.53 19.97
CA ILE A 330 5.70 7.63 18.54
C ILE A 330 6.98 7.65 17.69
N GLU A 331 8.01 8.36 18.12
CA GLU A 331 9.29 8.44 17.43
C GLU A 331 10.05 7.10 17.47
N THR A 332 10.04 6.41 18.61
CA THR A 332 10.63 5.08 18.77
C THR A 332 10.02 4.08 17.79
N ILE A 333 8.68 4.05 17.67
CA ILE A 333 8.00 3.23 16.65
C ILE A 333 8.43 3.67 15.24
N GLY A 334 8.51 4.96 14.97
CA GLY A 334 8.96 5.49 13.69
C GLY A 334 10.40 5.06 13.33
N ARG A 335 11.31 5.00 14.31
CA ARG A 335 12.67 4.47 14.11
C ARG A 335 12.67 2.98 13.77
N ALA A 336 11.85 2.19 14.46
CA ALA A 336 11.72 0.76 14.18
C ALA A 336 11.17 0.51 12.76
N MET A 337 10.15 1.27 12.33
CA MET A 337 9.61 1.21 10.98
C MET A 337 10.71 1.47 9.93
N ARG A 338 11.49 2.54 10.09
CA ARG A 338 12.62 2.84 9.20
C ARG A 338 13.70 1.74 9.18
N ARG A 339 13.94 1.06 10.32
CA ARG A 339 14.87 -0.09 10.37
C ARG A 339 14.33 -1.29 9.58
N VAL A 340 13.04 -1.59 9.69
CA VAL A 340 12.38 -2.65 8.92
C VAL A 340 12.41 -2.35 7.42
N GLU A 341 12.19 -1.10 7.01
CA GLU A 341 12.30 -0.66 5.60
C GLU A 341 13.71 -0.82 5.05
N LYS A 342 14.75 -0.55 5.85
CA LYS A 342 16.17 -0.65 5.48
C LYS A 342 16.76 -2.07 5.57
N ASN A 343 15.93 -3.12 5.48
CA ASN A 343 16.37 -4.52 5.50
C ASN A 343 17.02 -5.02 6.80
N THR A 344 16.83 -4.34 7.94
CA THR A 344 17.17 -4.91 9.24
C THR A 344 16.29 -6.13 9.53
N LEU A 345 16.83 -7.13 10.22
CA LEU A 345 16.03 -8.29 10.67
C LEU A 345 14.81 -7.78 11.46
N PRO A 346 13.58 -8.04 10.98
CA PRO A 346 12.38 -7.45 11.57
C PRO A 346 12.24 -7.77 13.06
N ARG A 347 12.63 -8.98 13.47
CA ARG A 347 12.59 -9.40 14.86
C ARG A 347 13.42 -8.50 15.76
N LEU A 348 14.68 -8.23 15.41
CA LEU A 348 15.56 -7.35 16.19
C LEU A 348 15.04 -5.91 16.24
N ALA A 349 14.45 -5.42 15.13
CA ALA A 349 13.87 -4.08 15.10
C ALA A 349 12.68 -3.95 16.05
N VAL A 350 11.81 -4.98 16.13
CA VAL A 350 10.63 -5.00 17.01
C VAL A 350 11.04 -5.24 18.46
N GLU A 351 11.99 -6.15 18.74
CA GLU A 351 12.51 -6.40 20.09
C GLU A 351 13.10 -5.12 20.69
N GLY A 352 14.02 -4.46 19.99
CA GLY A 352 14.64 -3.22 20.44
C GLY A 352 13.61 -2.10 20.65
N MET A 353 12.63 -2.00 19.78
CA MET A 353 11.53 -1.04 19.91
C MET A 353 10.70 -1.29 21.18
N LEU A 354 10.27 -2.53 21.43
CA LEU A 354 9.45 -2.83 22.61
C LEU A 354 10.18 -2.60 23.91
N LEU A 355 11.49 -2.90 23.98
CA LEU A 355 12.31 -2.61 25.17
C LEU A 355 12.43 -1.11 25.40
N GLU A 356 12.71 -0.32 24.37
CA GLU A 356 12.84 1.14 24.45
C GLU A 356 11.49 1.81 24.81
N LEU A 357 10.38 1.32 24.24
CA LEU A 357 9.03 1.77 24.62
C LEU A 357 8.73 1.48 26.10
N LYS A 358 9.10 0.29 26.58
CA LYS A 358 8.88 -0.10 27.97
C LYS A 358 9.62 0.83 28.92
N GLU A 359 10.89 1.14 28.67
CA GLU A 359 11.65 2.11 29.45
C GLU A 359 10.94 3.45 29.54
N THR A 360 10.48 3.98 28.39
CA THR A 360 9.75 5.26 28.33
C THR A 360 8.43 5.21 29.12
N LEU A 361 7.70 4.09 29.02
CA LEU A 361 6.39 3.91 29.67
C LEU A 361 6.49 3.63 31.18
N THR A 362 7.63 3.13 31.67
CA THR A 362 7.87 2.81 33.07
C THR A 362 8.60 3.91 33.82
N CYS A 363 9.38 4.76 33.16
CA CYS A 363 9.94 5.95 33.72
C CYS A 363 8.79 6.94 34.04
N ARG A 364 8.28 6.88 35.29
CA ARG A 364 7.43 7.97 35.83
C ARG A 364 8.30 9.22 36.02
N PRO A 365 7.82 10.43 35.65
CA PRO A 365 8.45 11.68 36.04
C PRO A 365 8.47 11.85 37.56
#